data_4ef260b83fa31ea88265f7420cc9f7dc
#
_entry.id   4ef260b83fa31ea88265f7420cc9f7dc
#
_cell.length_a   1.000
_cell.length_b   1.000
_cell.length_c   1.000
_cell.angle_alpha   90.00
_cell.angle_beta   90.00
_cell.angle_gamma   90.00
#
_symmetry.space_group_name_H-M   'P 1'
#
loop_
_entity.id
_entity.type
_entity.pdbx_description
1 polymer ?
#
loop_
_entity_poly.entity_id
_entity_poly.type
_entity_poly.pdbx_seq_one_letter_code
_entity_poly.pdbx_strand_id
1 'polypeptide(L)'
;MKKLVAILLMLTLVISGTAFADTSILNTESVYPVVTSELTLDMLGPRDAAQGEWQDLKFFKKWQEITGVTLNIETVPEDSWDTTINLRMLEEGNLPDFIYAGNITPAQEIDWGDDQEILIPLEDLIAEYMPNLSARLDSDPVLRASITTPAGHIYCLPWINDMPRDLTSGKYWINNSWLQKLGIAEPTTVDELYAALVAFKEQDPNGNGQADEIPYSGQKTITDFYRTLAWWGKNITNDTLLGTTADGEVYYGPLTEEWKKMVTFWAKAWADGLVDPQIFEMDGAALKAKGQAEGDQTLGMFQGPGAFLYIPSAQNEDYTIVSCLVENEGDTPVWTRTTGLSRGTLAITCECEYPEVVARMADWVYEWKEYEGGIYNMRGEAGVDFYYVDDNGEQTEQAAIDREHLVLEYTGYDSFEVKRAKVLTANSGSTTPGIGGGTMPQVIYPLNDWINTEVERQQIPYWKVAYPDVYLSAADTNRAADLKVQLDYVVETWTAEFITGTKSVEADYDAFMAEIEKLGSEYLAIYQAAYNG
;
A
#
# COMPACT_ATOMS: atom_id res chain seq x y z
N MET A 1 33.48 51.01 -52.81
CA MET A 1 33.23 51.39 -51.39
C MET A 1 32.13 50.50 -50.86
N LYS A 2 32.52 49.38 -50.32
CA LYS A 2 31.59 48.41 -49.72
C LYS A 2 31.76 48.50 -48.19
N LYS A 3 30.73 48.97 -47.46
CA LYS A 3 30.74 48.98 -46.01
C LYS A 3 30.33 47.58 -45.49
N LEU A 4 31.28 46.91 -44.82
CA LEU A 4 31.00 45.73 -43.99
C LEU A 4 30.30 46.22 -42.72
N VAL A 5 29.09 45.67 -42.47
CA VAL A 5 28.42 45.77 -41.18
C VAL A 5 28.66 44.46 -40.47
N ALA A 6 29.49 44.51 -39.42
CA ALA A 6 29.67 43.38 -38.51
C ALA A 6 28.50 43.37 -37.48
N ILE A 7 27.66 42.36 -37.55
CA ILE A 7 26.65 42.09 -36.53
C ILE A 7 27.33 41.29 -35.41
N LEU A 8 27.53 41.93 -34.27
CA LEU A 8 27.99 41.31 -33.04
C LEU A 8 26.80 40.65 -32.39
N LEU A 9 26.67 39.32 -32.50
CA LEU A 9 25.73 38.53 -31.72
C LEU A 9 26.25 38.47 -30.26
N MET A 10 25.70 39.26 -29.39
CA MET A 10 25.82 39.01 -27.93
C MET A 10 25.00 37.80 -27.58
N LEU A 11 25.67 36.69 -27.34
CA LEU A 11 25.11 35.53 -26.67
C LEU A 11 25.01 35.93 -25.19
N THR A 12 23.84 36.39 -24.76
CA THR A 12 23.52 36.48 -23.33
C THR A 12 23.27 35.06 -22.83
N LEU A 13 24.28 34.49 -22.18
CA LEU A 13 24.15 33.32 -21.33
C LEU A 13 23.20 33.77 -20.19
N VAL A 14 21.93 33.40 -20.25
CA VAL A 14 21.07 33.43 -19.08
C VAL A 14 21.52 32.26 -18.20
N ILE A 15 22.44 32.56 -17.29
CA ILE A 15 22.67 31.72 -16.14
C ILE A 15 21.41 31.95 -15.30
N SER A 16 20.44 31.06 -15.39
CA SER A 16 19.41 30.89 -14.36
C SER A 16 20.17 30.49 -13.10
N GLY A 17 20.61 31.50 -12.35
CA GLY A 17 21.07 31.29 -10.99
C GLY A 17 19.86 30.84 -10.20
N THR A 18 19.77 29.57 -9.88
CA THR A 18 19.06 29.15 -8.68
C THR A 18 19.67 29.97 -7.56
N ALA A 19 18.91 30.89 -7.01
CA ALA A 19 19.28 31.56 -5.77
C ALA A 19 19.34 30.45 -4.72
N PHE A 20 20.55 29.99 -4.40
CA PHE A 20 20.74 29.18 -3.21
C PHE A 20 20.28 30.04 -2.05
N ALA A 21 19.27 29.54 -1.34
CA ALA A 21 18.84 30.11 -0.09
C ALA A 21 20.06 30.28 0.83
N ASP A 22 20.00 31.23 1.73
CA ASP A 22 21.07 31.48 2.71
C ASP A 22 21.17 30.26 3.64
N THR A 23 22.01 29.28 3.29
CA THR A 23 22.24 28.04 4.07
C THR A 23 22.90 28.34 5.43
N SER A 24 23.14 29.62 5.76
CA SER A 24 23.70 30.02 7.07
C SER A 24 22.83 29.61 8.26
N ILE A 25 21.54 29.32 8.03
CA ILE A 25 20.62 28.87 9.08
C ILE A 25 20.79 27.36 9.40
N LEU A 26 21.27 26.55 8.45
CA LEU A 26 21.48 25.13 8.66
C LEU A 26 22.58 24.87 9.70
N ASN A 27 22.33 23.95 10.61
CA ASN A 27 23.34 23.44 11.52
C ASN A 27 24.28 22.48 10.77
N THR A 28 25.54 22.89 10.60
CA THR A 28 26.59 22.09 9.96
C THR A 28 27.47 21.35 10.96
N GLU A 29 27.32 21.60 12.27
CA GLU A 29 28.13 20.98 13.32
C GLU A 29 27.52 19.67 13.82
N SER A 30 26.18 19.53 13.72
CA SER A 30 25.45 18.33 14.14
C SER A 30 24.24 18.09 13.24
N VAL A 31 23.72 16.85 13.25
CA VAL A 31 22.52 16.49 12.48
C VAL A 31 21.29 17.20 13.05
N TYR A 32 21.16 17.25 14.37
CA TYR A 32 20.07 17.92 15.07
C TYR A 32 20.61 18.80 16.20
N PRO A 33 19.95 19.94 16.51
CA PRO A 33 18.84 20.50 15.74
C PRO A 33 19.25 20.87 14.31
N VAL A 34 18.27 20.88 13.40
CA VAL A 34 18.52 21.16 11.98
C VAL A 34 18.97 22.60 11.75
N VAL A 35 18.47 23.52 12.57
CA VAL A 35 18.73 24.96 12.44
C VAL A 35 19.49 25.51 13.65
N THR A 36 20.25 26.58 13.42
CA THR A 36 21.04 27.29 14.46
C THR A 36 20.34 28.53 15.00
N SER A 37 19.21 28.95 14.41
CA SER A 37 18.41 30.10 14.81
C SER A 37 16.93 29.79 14.70
N GLU A 38 16.10 30.65 15.30
CA GLU A 38 14.63 30.49 15.22
C GLU A 38 14.14 30.54 13.77
N LEU A 39 13.38 29.53 13.39
CA LEU A 39 12.71 29.40 12.10
C LEU A 39 11.28 28.88 12.31
N THR A 40 10.33 29.45 11.58
CA THR A 40 8.95 28.94 11.49
C THR A 40 8.66 28.61 10.03
N LEU A 41 8.10 27.43 9.80
CA LEU A 41 7.66 26.96 8.48
C LEU A 41 6.16 26.72 8.49
N ASP A 42 5.51 27.06 7.37
CA ASP A 42 4.08 26.85 7.14
C ASP A 42 3.84 25.45 6.54
N MET A 43 3.01 24.66 7.22
CA MET A 43 2.67 23.30 6.82
C MET A 43 1.18 23.13 6.61
N LEU A 44 0.78 22.50 5.50
CA LEU A 44 -0.62 22.20 5.17
C LEU A 44 -0.82 20.68 5.03
N GLY A 45 -1.94 20.15 5.55
CA GLY A 45 -2.27 18.76 5.35
C GLY A 45 -3.71 18.36 5.66
N PRO A 46 -4.17 17.18 5.18
CA PRO A 46 -5.49 16.64 5.47
C PRO A 46 -5.53 16.02 6.87
N ARG A 47 -6.60 16.26 7.60
CA ARG A 47 -6.83 15.67 8.92
C ARG A 47 -8.12 14.86 8.94
N ASP A 48 -7.99 13.58 9.22
CA ASP A 48 -9.13 12.69 9.49
C ASP A 48 -9.85 13.10 10.78
N ALA A 49 -11.17 12.95 10.81
CA ALA A 49 -12.01 13.28 11.97
C ALA A 49 -11.68 12.45 13.22
N ALA A 50 -11.10 11.26 13.06
CA ALA A 50 -10.67 10.42 14.17
C ALA A 50 -9.38 10.89 14.82
N GLN A 51 -8.59 11.73 14.14
CA GLN A 51 -7.31 12.26 14.64
C GLN A 51 -7.50 13.39 15.67
N GLY A 52 -6.51 13.55 16.55
CA GLY A 52 -6.36 14.75 17.38
C GLY A 52 -5.94 15.97 16.53
N GLU A 53 -5.96 17.15 17.13
CA GLU A 53 -5.38 18.33 16.49
C GLU A 53 -3.88 18.13 16.31
N TRP A 54 -3.35 18.33 15.10
CA TRP A 54 -1.96 17.99 14.78
C TRP A 54 -0.95 18.73 15.64
N GLN A 55 -1.19 20.00 15.98
CA GLN A 55 -0.33 20.75 16.88
C GLN A 55 -0.26 20.15 18.30
N ASP A 56 -1.22 19.31 18.67
CA ASP A 56 -1.29 18.67 19.98
C ASP A 56 -0.70 17.26 20.01
N LEU A 57 -0.52 16.62 18.85
CA LEU A 57 0.05 15.29 18.73
C LEU A 57 1.51 15.26 19.18
N LYS A 58 1.91 14.19 19.89
CA LYS A 58 3.28 13.99 20.38
C LYS A 58 4.31 14.04 19.25
N PHE A 59 3.96 13.47 18.08
CA PHE A 59 4.85 13.46 16.92
C PHE A 59 5.28 14.86 16.49
N PHE A 60 4.34 15.78 16.27
CA PHE A 60 4.68 17.14 15.83
C PHE A 60 5.40 17.94 16.90
N LYS A 61 5.08 17.73 18.17
CA LYS A 61 5.83 18.32 19.30
C LYS A 61 7.28 17.83 19.32
N LYS A 62 7.46 16.51 19.16
CA LYS A 62 8.81 15.91 19.14
C LYS A 62 9.60 16.32 17.90
N TRP A 63 8.92 16.38 16.73
CA TRP A 63 9.56 16.78 15.48
C TRP A 63 10.09 18.22 15.56
N GLN A 64 9.31 19.16 16.12
CA GLN A 64 9.75 20.53 16.38
C GLN A 64 10.88 20.58 17.42
N GLU A 65 10.77 19.83 18.50
CA GLU A 65 11.81 19.76 19.55
C GLU A 65 13.15 19.31 18.98
N ILE A 66 13.18 18.22 18.22
CA ILE A 66 14.44 17.64 17.73
C ILE A 66 15.05 18.45 16.58
N THR A 67 14.20 18.99 15.72
CA THR A 67 14.67 19.76 14.56
C THR A 67 15.02 21.21 14.88
N GLY A 68 14.46 21.75 15.97
CA GLY A 68 14.61 23.17 16.33
C GLY A 68 13.75 24.13 15.49
N VAL A 69 12.85 23.57 14.63
CA VAL A 69 11.97 24.34 13.73
C VAL A 69 10.57 24.40 14.33
N THR A 70 9.97 25.58 14.33
CA THR A 70 8.58 25.77 14.70
C THR A 70 7.69 25.54 13.46
N LEU A 71 6.57 24.84 13.63
CA LEU A 71 5.60 24.60 12.57
C LEU A 71 4.32 25.40 12.81
N ASN A 72 3.92 26.20 11.82
CA ASN A 72 2.60 26.75 11.73
C ASN A 72 1.74 25.73 10.93
N ILE A 73 0.91 24.95 11.65
CA ILE A 73 0.21 23.80 11.09
C ILE A 73 -1.22 24.19 10.71
N GLU A 74 -1.50 24.22 9.43
CA GLU A 74 -2.85 24.32 8.87
C GLU A 74 -3.36 22.93 8.50
N THR A 75 -4.55 22.56 8.97
CA THR A 75 -5.19 21.30 8.59
C THR A 75 -6.54 21.51 7.94
N VAL A 76 -6.84 20.71 6.93
CA VAL A 76 -8.12 20.67 6.21
C VAL A 76 -8.80 19.33 6.49
N PRO A 77 -10.14 19.28 6.70
CA PRO A 77 -10.84 18.01 6.79
C PRO A 77 -10.57 17.13 5.57
N GLU A 78 -10.26 15.84 5.79
CA GLU A 78 -9.91 14.89 4.72
C GLU A 78 -11.00 14.80 3.64
N ASP A 79 -12.28 14.85 4.03
CA ASP A 79 -13.41 14.81 3.08
C ASP A 79 -13.42 15.99 2.07
N SER A 80 -12.78 17.10 2.38
CA SER A 80 -12.69 18.28 1.50
C SER A 80 -11.28 18.50 0.95
N TRP A 81 -10.34 17.60 1.25
CA TRP A 81 -8.93 17.78 0.91
C TRP A 81 -8.68 17.98 -0.58
N ASP A 82 -9.16 17.08 -1.43
CA ASP A 82 -8.92 17.13 -2.88
C ASP A 82 -9.41 18.44 -3.50
N THR A 83 -10.57 18.93 -3.08
CA THR A 83 -11.09 20.21 -3.56
C THR A 83 -10.25 21.36 -3.05
N THR A 84 -9.88 21.34 -1.78
CA THR A 84 -9.16 22.45 -1.14
C THR A 84 -7.74 22.55 -1.65
N ILE A 85 -7.02 21.43 -1.77
CA ILE A 85 -5.63 21.46 -2.24
C ILE A 85 -5.53 21.93 -3.70
N ASN A 86 -6.43 21.45 -4.58
CA ASN A 86 -6.46 21.91 -5.97
C ASN A 86 -6.71 23.42 -6.09
N LEU A 87 -7.54 24.00 -5.21
CA LEU A 87 -7.75 25.45 -5.18
C LEU A 87 -6.54 26.19 -4.60
N ARG A 88 -5.94 25.64 -3.52
CA ARG A 88 -4.79 26.25 -2.85
C ARG A 88 -3.58 26.35 -3.78
N MET A 89 -3.34 25.34 -4.62
CA MET A 89 -2.25 25.35 -5.59
C MET A 89 -2.40 26.42 -6.69
N LEU A 90 -3.55 27.07 -6.81
CA LEU A 90 -3.78 28.19 -7.73
C LEU A 90 -3.54 29.58 -7.07
N GLU A 91 -3.27 29.63 -5.77
CA GLU A 91 -3.12 30.87 -5.00
C GLU A 91 -1.66 31.29 -4.93
N GLU A 92 -1.14 31.94 -5.97
CA GLU A 92 0.22 32.51 -5.97
C GLU A 92 0.42 33.48 -4.79
N GLY A 93 1.56 33.36 -4.10
CA GLY A 93 1.91 34.19 -2.93
C GLY A 93 1.22 33.79 -1.63
N ASN A 94 0.59 32.60 -1.58
CA ASN A 94 -0.08 32.07 -0.39
C ASN A 94 0.05 30.54 -0.28
N LEU A 95 1.09 29.96 -0.86
CA LEU A 95 1.37 28.53 -0.72
C LEU A 95 2.00 28.25 0.64
N PRO A 96 1.79 27.06 1.24
CA PRO A 96 2.56 26.64 2.39
C PRO A 96 4.02 26.33 1.97
N ASP A 97 4.96 26.35 2.91
CA ASP A 97 6.32 25.89 2.64
C ASP A 97 6.34 24.44 2.15
N PHE A 98 5.50 23.60 2.78
CA PHE A 98 5.35 22.21 2.37
C PHE A 98 3.98 21.63 2.70
N ILE A 99 3.61 20.61 1.93
CA ILE A 99 2.41 19.80 2.11
C ILE A 99 2.83 18.51 2.83
N TYR A 100 2.10 18.14 3.88
CA TYR A 100 2.34 16.93 4.66
C TYR A 100 1.13 16.01 4.62
N ALA A 101 1.34 14.72 4.42
CA ALA A 101 0.28 13.70 4.25
C ALA A 101 -0.66 13.98 3.05
N GLY A 102 -0.17 14.66 2.02
CA GLY A 102 -0.98 15.25 0.96
C GLY A 102 -1.66 14.26 0.03
N ASN A 103 -1.24 13.00 -0.02
CA ASN A 103 -1.70 11.99 -0.99
C ASN A 103 -1.68 12.52 -2.44
N ILE A 104 -0.65 13.32 -2.75
CA ILE A 104 -0.48 13.94 -4.06
C ILE A 104 -0.40 12.84 -5.11
N THR A 105 -1.28 12.89 -6.08
CA THR A 105 -1.36 11.88 -7.14
C THR A 105 -0.25 12.06 -8.17
N PRO A 106 0.14 11.01 -8.92
CA PRO A 106 1.10 11.13 -10.01
C PRO A 106 0.74 12.18 -11.04
N ALA A 107 -0.56 12.39 -11.32
CA ALA A 107 -1.02 13.43 -12.22
C ALA A 107 -0.78 14.84 -11.65
N GLN A 108 -0.99 15.02 -10.35
CA GLN A 108 -0.72 16.29 -9.66
C GLN A 108 0.79 16.55 -9.55
N GLU A 109 1.62 15.51 -9.38
CA GLU A 109 3.08 15.67 -9.41
C GLU A 109 3.57 16.19 -10.76
N ILE A 110 3.01 15.69 -11.88
CA ILE A 110 3.31 16.20 -13.22
C ILE A 110 2.77 17.61 -13.41
N ASP A 111 1.49 17.85 -13.09
CA ASP A 111 0.83 19.14 -13.31
C ASP A 111 1.47 20.25 -12.47
N TRP A 112 1.63 20.02 -11.16
CA TRP A 112 2.18 21.03 -10.26
C TRP A 112 3.71 21.10 -10.26
N GLY A 113 4.38 20.01 -10.62
CA GLY A 113 5.84 19.94 -10.69
C GLY A 113 6.37 20.24 -12.09
N ASP A 114 6.18 19.32 -13.04
CA ASP A 114 6.78 19.43 -14.39
C ASP A 114 6.16 20.57 -15.22
N ASP A 115 4.82 20.80 -15.11
CA ASP A 115 4.13 21.75 -15.98
C ASP A 115 4.04 23.16 -15.39
N GLN A 116 3.73 23.29 -14.08
CA GLN A 116 3.46 24.58 -13.43
C GLN A 116 4.61 25.07 -12.53
N GLU A 117 5.58 24.25 -12.20
CA GLU A 117 6.71 24.58 -11.32
C GLU A 117 6.29 25.07 -9.92
N ILE A 118 5.09 24.65 -9.44
CA ILE A 118 4.57 24.96 -8.09
C ILE A 118 5.28 24.10 -7.04
N LEU A 119 5.55 22.82 -7.36
CA LEU A 119 6.37 21.95 -6.53
C LEU A 119 7.81 21.99 -7.02
N ILE A 120 8.75 21.97 -6.10
CA ILE A 120 10.17 21.93 -6.46
C ILE A 120 10.68 20.50 -6.60
N PRO A 121 11.64 20.25 -7.52
CA PRO A 121 12.28 18.93 -7.62
C PRO A 121 13.14 18.63 -6.39
N LEU A 122 13.05 17.41 -5.89
CA LEU A 122 13.65 16.99 -4.60
C LEU A 122 14.90 16.12 -4.75
N GLU A 123 15.27 15.67 -5.96
CA GLU A 123 16.37 14.71 -6.16
C GLU A 123 17.71 15.21 -5.59
N ASP A 124 18.04 16.49 -5.78
CA ASP A 124 19.27 17.09 -5.24
C ASP A 124 19.19 17.26 -3.73
N LEU A 125 18.02 17.65 -3.20
CA LEU A 125 17.77 17.74 -1.76
C LEU A 125 17.87 16.38 -1.09
N ILE A 126 17.33 15.34 -1.71
CA ILE A 126 17.45 13.95 -1.23
C ILE A 126 18.92 13.53 -1.18
N ALA A 127 19.67 13.80 -2.24
CA ALA A 127 21.08 13.40 -2.34
C ALA A 127 21.96 14.12 -1.31
N GLU A 128 21.70 15.41 -1.04
CA GLU A 128 22.57 16.24 -0.19
C GLU A 128 22.13 16.24 1.29
N TYR A 129 20.81 16.27 1.55
CA TYR A 129 20.28 16.53 2.89
C TYR A 129 19.49 15.37 3.51
N MET A 130 19.22 14.28 2.75
CA MET A 130 18.43 13.14 3.24
C MET A 130 19.19 11.80 3.11
N PRO A 131 20.26 11.60 3.88
CA PRO A 131 21.10 10.41 3.76
C PRO A 131 20.33 9.10 4.04
N ASN A 132 19.33 9.11 4.94
CA ASN A 132 18.57 7.91 5.28
C ASN A 132 17.64 7.51 4.14
N LEU A 133 16.88 8.45 3.58
CA LEU A 133 16.04 8.20 2.41
C LEU A 133 16.88 7.85 1.19
N SER A 134 17.96 8.61 0.92
CA SER A 134 18.86 8.34 -0.22
C SER A 134 19.40 6.91 -0.19
N ALA A 135 19.92 6.46 0.96
CA ALA A 135 20.40 5.09 1.12
C ALA A 135 19.31 4.04 0.87
N ARG A 136 18.07 4.33 1.28
CA ARG A 136 16.93 3.44 1.06
C ARG A 136 16.55 3.35 -0.43
N LEU A 137 16.50 4.47 -1.12
CA LEU A 137 16.22 4.51 -2.57
C LEU A 137 17.35 3.88 -3.40
N ASP A 138 18.60 4.03 -2.97
CA ASP A 138 19.76 3.43 -3.66
C ASP A 138 19.81 1.90 -3.47
N SER A 139 19.25 1.39 -2.37
CA SER A 139 19.18 -0.07 -2.12
C SER A 139 18.15 -0.77 -3.01
N ASP A 140 17.18 -0.04 -3.57
CA ASP A 140 16.14 -0.58 -4.43
C ASP A 140 15.83 0.40 -5.59
N PRO A 141 16.43 0.22 -6.77
CA PRO A 141 16.20 1.08 -7.92
C PRO A 141 14.74 1.15 -8.38
N VAL A 142 13.92 0.12 -8.07
CA VAL A 142 12.49 0.13 -8.39
C VAL A 142 11.76 1.19 -7.55
N LEU A 143 12.12 1.35 -6.28
CA LEU A 143 11.53 2.39 -5.43
C LEU A 143 11.82 3.79 -5.98
N ARG A 144 13.08 4.05 -6.35
CA ARG A 144 13.47 5.35 -6.94
C ARG A 144 12.73 5.61 -8.26
N ALA A 145 12.68 4.63 -9.15
CA ALA A 145 11.96 4.75 -10.42
C ALA A 145 10.45 5.01 -10.20
N SER A 146 9.88 4.37 -9.19
CA SER A 146 8.45 4.51 -8.87
C SER A 146 8.03 5.91 -8.38
N ILE A 147 8.96 6.73 -7.91
CA ILE A 147 8.69 8.11 -7.46
C ILE A 147 9.31 9.17 -8.39
N THR A 148 9.86 8.76 -9.53
CA THR A 148 10.48 9.67 -10.50
C THR A 148 9.54 9.86 -11.67
N THR A 149 9.19 11.13 -12.00
CA THR A 149 8.34 11.46 -13.15
C THR A 149 9.03 11.12 -14.46
N PRO A 150 8.31 11.05 -15.59
CA PRO A 150 8.92 10.84 -16.92
C PRO A 150 9.92 11.93 -17.31
N ALA A 151 9.81 13.13 -16.75
CA ALA A 151 10.77 14.21 -16.93
C ALA A 151 12.08 13.99 -16.15
N GLY A 152 12.12 13.02 -15.24
CA GLY A 152 13.29 12.66 -14.45
C GLY A 152 13.34 13.30 -13.07
N HIS A 153 12.24 13.92 -12.62
CA HIS A 153 12.15 14.63 -11.34
C HIS A 153 11.41 13.84 -10.26
N ILE A 154 11.75 14.11 -9.01
CA ILE A 154 11.05 13.63 -7.81
C ILE A 154 10.43 14.84 -7.13
N TYR A 155 9.10 14.89 -7.02
CA TYR A 155 8.39 16.00 -6.38
C TYR A 155 7.84 15.66 -4.99
N CYS A 156 7.69 14.38 -4.70
CA CYS A 156 7.13 13.94 -3.43
C CYS A 156 7.98 12.90 -2.73
N LEU A 157 8.07 13.01 -1.41
CA LEU A 157 8.66 11.98 -0.57
C LEU A 157 7.67 10.82 -0.38
N PRO A 158 8.16 9.56 -0.31
CA PRO A 158 7.31 8.39 -0.17
C PRO A 158 7.12 7.95 1.29
N TRP A 159 6.09 7.13 1.53
CA TRP A 159 6.10 6.12 2.58
C TRP A 159 6.61 4.79 2.01
N ILE A 160 7.53 4.13 2.72
CA ILE A 160 8.11 2.85 2.29
C ILE A 160 7.82 1.80 3.36
N ASN A 161 7.08 0.74 2.97
CA ASN A 161 6.83 -0.43 3.81
C ASN A 161 7.48 -1.66 3.17
N ASP A 162 8.40 -2.30 3.88
CA ASP A 162 9.09 -3.51 3.44
C ASP A 162 8.72 -4.75 4.28
N MET A 163 7.63 -4.68 5.06
CA MET A 163 7.12 -5.80 5.83
C MET A 163 6.57 -6.89 4.91
N PRO A 164 7.14 -8.10 4.88
CA PRO A 164 6.70 -9.15 3.95
C PRO A 164 5.19 -9.43 4.00
N ARG A 165 4.61 -9.54 5.19
CA ARG A 165 3.17 -9.82 5.34
C ARG A 165 2.25 -8.72 4.75
N ASP A 166 2.76 -7.50 4.58
CA ASP A 166 2.00 -6.37 4.06
C ASP A 166 2.22 -6.17 2.55
N LEU A 167 3.27 -6.78 2.00
CA LEU A 167 3.62 -6.68 0.58
C LEU A 167 2.86 -7.66 -0.31
N THR A 168 1.98 -8.47 0.22
CA THR A 168 1.20 -9.44 -0.54
C THR A 168 -0.18 -8.92 -0.88
N SER A 169 -0.67 -9.20 -2.08
CA SER A 169 -1.99 -8.75 -2.54
C SER A 169 -3.17 -9.36 -1.78
N GLY A 170 -2.95 -10.47 -1.06
CA GLY A 170 -3.97 -11.11 -0.25
C GLY A 170 -3.48 -12.43 0.35
N LYS A 171 -4.22 -12.95 1.31
CA LYS A 171 -3.94 -14.23 1.97
C LYS A 171 -5.24 -15.03 2.05
N TYR A 172 -5.24 -16.24 1.52
CA TYR A 172 -6.34 -17.18 1.64
C TYR A 172 -5.99 -18.18 2.73
N TRP A 173 -6.72 -18.11 3.83
CA TRP A 173 -6.54 -18.97 4.99
C TRP A 173 -7.45 -20.20 4.85
N ILE A 174 -6.90 -21.41 4.91
CA ILE A 174 -7.63 -22.68 4.90
C ILE A 174 -7.47 -23.39 6.23
N ASN A 175 -8.52 -24.00 6.72
CA ASN A 175 -8.49 -24.75 7.97
C ASN A 175 -7.66 -26.04 7.82
N ASN A 176 -6.40 -25.95 8.23
CA ASN A 176 -5.46 -27.05 8.14
C ASN A 176 -5.78 -28.19 9.14
N SER A 177 -6.39 -27.87 10.28
CA SER A 177 -6.87 -28.88 11.22
C SER A 177 -7.95 -29.75 10.59
N TRP A 178 -8.82 -29.20 9.76
CA TRP A 178 -9.81 -29.97 8.99
C TRP A 178 -9.16 -30.82 7.91
N LEU A 179 -8.19 -30.28 7.17
CA LEU A 179 -7.43 -31.07 6.18
C LEU A 179 -6.78 -32.29 6.84
N GLN A 180 -6.12 -32.09 7.98
CA GLN A 180 -5.46 -33.17 8.73
C GLN A 180 -6.45 -34.22 9.23
N LYS A 181 -7.60 -33.81 9.80
CA LYS A 181 -8.64 -34.72 10.27
C LYS A 181 -9.22 -35.57 9.15
N LEU A 182 -9.35 -35.01 7.96
CA LEU A 182 -9.85 -35.70 6.77
C LEU A 182 -8.76 -36.48 6.02
N GLY A 183 -7.50 -36.37 6.43
CA GLY A 183 -6.38 -37.00 5.75
C GLY A 183 -6.09 -36.40 4.37
N ILE A 184 -6.45 -35.15 4.15
CA ILE A 184 -6.22 -34.40 2.91
C ILE A 184 -4.91 -33.63 3.05
N ALA A 185 -4.04 -33.70 2.05
CA ALA A 185 -2.84 -32.87 1.98
C ALA A 185 -3.21 -31.41 1.72
N GLU A 186 -2.32 -30.50 2.09
CA GLU A 186 -2.46 -29.08 1.74
C GLU A 186 -2.55 -28.93 0.21
N PRO A 187 -3.63 -28.29 -0.33
CA PRO A 187 -3.82 -28.15 -1.77
C PRO A 187 -2.69 -27.36 -2.45
N THR A 188 -2.23 -27.84 -3.57
CA THR A 188 -1.25 -27.20 -4.45
C THR A 188 -1.82 -26.86 -5.82
N THR A 189 -2.92 -27.50 -6.19
CA THR A 189 -3.65 -27.26 -7.44
C THR A 189 -5.07 -26.79 -7.19
N VAL A 190 -5.66 -26.18 -8.23
CA VAL A 190 -7.06 -25.72 -8.20
C VAL A 190 -8.03 -26.88 -7.98
N ASP A 191 -7.77 -28.04 -8.61
CA ASP A 191 -8.60 -29.22 -8.47
C ASP A 191 -8.49 -29.84 -7.05
N GLU A 192 -7.31 -29.85 -6.45
CA GLU A 192 -7.13 -30.30 -5.06
C GLU A 192 -7.86 -29.37 -4.07
N LEU A 193 -7.78 -28.03 -4.28
CA LEU A 193 -8.57 -27.10 -3.49
C LEU A 193 -10.07 -27.37 -3.61
N TYR A 194 -10.55 -27.56 -4.85
CA TYR A 194 -11.98 -27.86 -5.07
C TYR A 194 -12.41 -29.12 -4.31
N ALA A 195 -11.61 -30.19 -4.40
CA ALA A 195 -11.86 -31.42 -3.68
C ALA A 195 -11.87 -31.25 -2.15
N ALA A 196 -10.95 -30.43 -1.62
CA ALA A 196 -10.90 -30.11 -0.20
C ALA A 196 -12.16 -29.35 0.26
N LEU A 197 -12.63 -28.35 -0.52
CA LEU A 197 -13.86 -27.62 -0.21
C LEU A 197 -15.10 -28.52 -0.24
N VAL A 198 -15.17 -29.46 -1.20
CA VAL A 198 -16.24 -30.50 -1.22
C VAL A 198 -16.19 -31.36 0.03
N ALA A 199 -14.99 -31.82 0.42
CA ALA A 199 -14.81 -32.64 1.61
C ALA A 199 -15.19 -31.89 2.89
N PHE A 200 -14.90 -30.61 2.99
CA PHE A 200 -15.34 -29.75 4.11
C PHE A 200 -16.86 -29.72 4.23
N LYS A 201 -17.56 -29.58 3.11
CA LYS A 201 -19.02 -29.57 3.09
C LYS A 201 -19.65 -30.91 3.47
N GLU A 202 -19.04 -32.04 3.07
CA GLU A 202 -19.71 -33.35 3.08
C GLU A 202 -19.31 -34.23 4.25
N GLN A 203 -18.16 -33.96 4.94
CA GLN A 203 -17.55 -34.93 5.85
C GLN A 203 -17.47 -34.48 7.32
N ASP A 204 -18.20 -33.42 7.72
CA ASP A 204 -18.27 -32.95 9.12
C ASP A 204 -16.85 -32.86 9.78
N PRO A 205 -15.92 -32.04 9.26
CA PRO A 205 -14.57 -31.96 9.79
C PRO A 205 -14.49 -31.29 11.18
N ASN A 206 -15.47 -30.50 11.57
CA ASN A 206 -15.55 -29.96 12.93
C ASN A 206 -16.00 -31.04 13.93
N GLY A 207 -16.72 -32.08 13.49
CA GLY A 207 -17.08 -33.27 14.25
C GLY A 207 -18.29 -33.07 15.18
N ASN A 208 -19.11 -32.07 14.92
CA ASN A 208 -20.25 -31.71 15.76
C ASN A 208 -21.55 -32.44 15.35
N GLY A 209 -21.53 -33.17 14.20
CA GLY A 209 -22.69 -33.93 13.69
C GLY A 209 -23.74 -33.05 13.02
N GLN A 210 -23.43 -31.81 12.68
CA GLN A 210 -24.29 -30.87 11.97
C GLN A 210 -23.68 -30.55 10.63
N ALA A 211 -24.47 -30.22 9.62
CA ALA A 211 -23.99 -29.74 8.33
C ALA A 211 -23.96 -28.21 8.35
N ASP A 212 -23.03 -27.64 9.11
CA ASP A 212 -22.89 -26.20 9.35
C ASP A 212 -21.55 -25.64 8.86
N GLU A 213 -20.73 -26.47 8.23
CA GLU A 213 -19.49 -26.02 7.61
C GLU A 213 -19.72 -25.08 6.44
N ILE A 214 -18.94 -24.02 6.41
CA ILE A 214 -18.88 -23.05 5.32
C ILE A 214 -17.55 -23.24 4.61
N PRO A 215 -17.51 -23.96 3.47
CA PRO A 215 -16.23 -24.30 2.82
C PRO A 215 -15.42 -23.09 2.42
N TYR A 216 -16.05 -22.06 1.81
CA TYR A 216 -15.43 -20.77 1.51
C TYR A 216 -16.34 -19.61 1.88
N SER A 217 -15.80 -18.65 2.61
CA SER A 217 -16.47 -17.40 2.95
C SER A 217 -15.52 -16.21 2.76
N GLY A 218 -16.01 -14.99 2.89
CA GLY A 218 -15.20 -13.77 2.73
C GLY A 218 -16.01 -12.51 3.01
N GLN A 219 -15.38 -11.40 2.72
CA GLN A 219 -16.02 -10.09 2.79
C GLN A 219 -16.63 -9.71 1.45
N LYS A 220 -17.49 -8.69 1.44
CA LYS A 220 -18.14 -8.09 0.27
C LYS A 220 -17.12 -7.49 -0.74
N THR A 221 -16.07 -8.18 -1.07
CA THR A 221 -15.01 -7.68 -1.97
C THR A 221 -14.86 -8.61 -3.16
N ILE A 222 -15.40 -8.21 -4.31
CA ILE A 222 -15.28 -8.97 -5.57
C ILE A 222 -13.80 -9.20 -5.96
N THR A 223 -12.90 -8.31 -5.55
CA THR A 223 -11.45 -8.44 -5.78
C THR A 223 -10.84 -9.67 -5.12
N ASP A 224 -11.48 -10.25 -4.12
CA ASP A 224 -11.03 -11.52 -3.54
C ASP A 224 -11.13 -12.67 -4.56
N PHE A 225 -12.11 -12.63 -5.45
CA PHE A 225 -12.17 -13.56 -6.57
C PHE A 225 -11.13 -13.23 -7.63
N TYR A 226 -10.93 -11.95 -7.97
CA TYR A 226 -9.99 -11.53 -9.02
C TYR A 226 -8.53 -11.93 -8.72
N ARG A 227 -8.11 -11.85 -7.45
CA ARG A 227 -6.75 -12.27 -7.02
C ARG A 227 -6.47 -13.73 -7.35
N THR A 228 -7.49 -14.57 -7.37
CA THR A 228 -7.36 -16.00 -7.70
C THR A 228 -7.01 -16.25 -9.17
N LEU A 229 -7.03 -15.21 -10.03
CA LEU A 229 -6.51 -15.30 -11.39
C LEU A 229 -5.05 -15.79 -11.42
N ALA A 230 -4.30 -15.52 -10.35
CA ALA A 230 -2.94 -16.03 -10.15
C ALA A 230 -2.85 -17.56 -10.16
N TRP A 231 -3.91 -18.29 -9.79
CA TRP A 231 -3.97 -19.75 -9.84
C TRP A 231 -3.88 -20.32 -11.26
N TRP A 232 -4.17 -19.49 -12.25
CA TRP A 232 -4.02 -19.78 -13.67
C TRP A 232 -2.81 -19.06 -14.30
N GLY A 233 -1.84 -18.63 -13.45
CA GLY A 233 -0.56 -18.07 -13.90
C GLY A 233 -0.61 -16.58 -14.30
N LYS A 234 -1.71 -15.87 -14.03
CA LYS A 234 -1.87 -14.44 -14.32
C LYS A 234 -1.98 -13.63 -13.04
N ASN A 235 -0.88 -13.03 -12.61
CA ASN A 235 -0.92 -12.09 -11.49
C ASN A 235 -1.33 -10.68 -11.96
N ILE A 236 -2.21 -10.05 -11.22
CA ILE A 236 -2.73 -8.71 -11.52
C ILE A 236 -2.63 -7.80 -10.30
N THR A 237 -2.63 -6.49 -10.53
CA THR A 237 -2.82 -5.52 -9.45
C THR A 237 -4.26 -5.56 -8.93
N ASN A 238 -4.47 -5.15 -7.69
CA ASN A 238 -5.81 -5.17 -7.09
C ASN A 238 -6.72 -4.06 -7.63
N ASP A 239 -6.13 -2.94 -8.05
CA ASP A 239 -6.86 -1.75 -8.45
C ASP A 239 -7.07 -1.66 -9.96
N THR A 240 -6.01 -1.79 -10.74
CA THR A 240 -6.10 -1.63 -12.20
C THR A 240 -6.38 -2.93 -12.96
N LEU A 241 -6.29 -4.09 -12.28
CA LEU A 241 -6.39 -5.43 -12.84
C LEU A 241 -5.39 -5.69 -13.99
N LEU A 242 -4.28 -4.94 -14.00
CA LEU A 242 -3.20 -5.09 -14.96
C LEU A 242 -2.12 -6.05 -14.47
N GLY A 243 -1.50 -6.72 -15.41
CA GLY A 243 -0.32 -7.53 -15.18
C GLY A 243 0.64 -7.45 -16.35
N THR A 244 1.86 -7.99 -16.17
CA THR A 244 2.89 -8.03 -17.21
C THR A 244 3.38 -9.44 -17.44
N THR A 245 3.66 -9.76 -18.70
CA THR A 245 4.33 -11.00 -19.07
C THR A 245 5.84 -10.90 -18.83
N ALA A 246 6.54 -12.01 -18.90
CA ALA A 246 8.00 -12.02 -18.82
C ALA A 246 8.69 -11.23 -19.95
N ASP A 247 8.02 -11.09 -21.08
CA ASP A 247 8.51 -10.37 -22.26
C ASP A 247 8.14 -8.86 -22.24
N GLY A 248 7.48 -8.40 -21.16
CA GLY A 248 7.11 -6.98 -20.98
C GLY A 248 5.80 -6.57 -21.67
N GLU A 249 4.99 -7.51 -22.12
CA GLU A 249 3.64 -7.20 -22.60
C GLU A 249 2.70 -6.99 -21.42
N VAL A 250 1.97 -5.88 -21.42
CA VAL A 250 0.93 -5.60 -20.43
C VAL A 250 -0.36 -6.32 -20.82
N TYR A 251 -1.06 -6.88 -19.86
CA TYR A 251 -2.39 -7.45 -20.07
C TYR A 251 -3.38 -6.91 -19.05
N TYR A 252 -4.65 -6.84 -19.45
CA TYR A 252 -5.77 -6.54 -18.58
C TYR A 252 -6.46 -7.86 -18.24
N GLY A 253 -6.49 -8.24 -16.97
CA GLY A 253 -6.97 -9.53 -16.50
C GLY A 253 -8.30 -9.97 -17.12
N PRO A 254 -9.37 -9.11 -17.11
CA PRO A 254 -10.67 -9.45 -17.68
C PRO A 254 -10.69 -9.81 -19.18
N LEU A 255 -9.66 -9.41 -19.95
CA LEU A 255 -9.53 -9.76 -21.37
C LEU A 255 -8.79 -11.07 -21.61
N THR A 256 -8.34 -11.77 -20.56
CA THR A 256 -7.57 -13.01 -20.70
C THR A 256 -8.46 -14.26 -20.69
N GLU A 257 -7.99 -15.34 -21.31
CA GLU A 257 -8.65 -16.65 -21.26
C GLU A 257 -8.67 -17.22 -19.83
N GLU A 258 -7.69 -16.89 -19.03
CA GLU A 258 -7.58 -17.30 -17.64
C GLU A 258 -8.70 -16.70 -16.78
N TRP A 259 -9.19 -15.50 -17.15
CA TRP A 259 -10.36 -14.92 -16.50
C TRP A 259 -11.61 -15.79 -16.63
N LYS A 260 -11.83 -16.34 -17.83
CA LYS A 260 -12.94 -17.27 -18.08
C LYS A 260 -12.81 -18.52 -17.20
N LYS A 261 -11.60 -19.06 -17.05
CA LYS A 261 -11.34 -20.21 -16.19
C LYS A 261 -11.65 -19.89 -14.73
N MET A 262 -11.20 -18.74 -14.25
CA MET A 262 -11.45 -18.26 -12.89
C MET A 262 -12.95 -18.14 -12.59
N VAL A 263 -13.71 -17.43 -13.42
CA VAL A 263 -15.15 -17.28 -13.18
C VAL A 263 -15.90 -18.61 -13.31
N THR A 264 -15.45 -19.52 -14.18
CA THR A 264 -16.01 -20.87 -14.30
C THR A 264 -15.81 -21.70 -13.04
N PHE A 265 -14.61 -21.63 -12.43
CA PHE A 265 -14.34 -22.30 -11.17
C PHE A 265 -15.26 -21.80 -10.05
N TRP A 266 -15.37 -20.51 -9.89
CA TRP A 266 -16.18 -19.93 -8.82
C TRP A 266 -17.69 -20.11 -9.05
N ALA A 267 -18.16 -20.06 -10.30
CA ALA A 267 -19.54 -20.37 -10.66
C ALA A 267 -19.90 -21.83 -10.30
N LYS A 268 -18.99 -22.76 -10.58
CA LYS A 268 -19.15 -24.16 -10.20
C LYS A 268 -19.14 -24.33 -8.69
N ALA A 269 -18.20 -23.70 -8.00
CA ALA A 269 -18.13 -23.75 -6.52
C ALA A 269 -19.40 -23.19 -5.87
N TRP A 270 -19.94 -22.09 -6.40
CA TRP A 270 -21.22 -21.54 -5.96
C TRP A 270 -22.38 -22.51 -6.20
N ALA A 271 -22.51 -23.04 -7.40
CA ALA A 271 -23.59 -23.98 -7.75
C ALA A 271 -23.57 -25.23 -6.86
N ASP A 272 -22.38 -25.72 -6.51
CA ASP A 272 -22.20 -26.87 -5.60
C ASP A 272 -22.34 -26.48 -4.12
N GLY A 273 -22.63 -25.20 -3.81
CA GLY A 273 -22.83 -24.69 -2.43
C GLY A 273 -21.55 -24.73 -1.59
N LEU A 274 -20.41 -24.50 -2.21
CA LEU A 274 -19.11 -24.41 -1.56
C LEU A 274 -18.76 -22.98 -1.14
N VAL A 275 -19.51 -21.99 -1.61
CA VAL A 275 -19.33 -20.57 -1.31
C VAL A 275 -20.47 -20.10 -0.42
N ASP A 276 -20.16 -19.34 0.60
CA ASP A 276 -21.14 -18.71 1.49
C ASP A 276 -22.10 -17.82 0.70
N PRO A 277 -23.41 -18.09 0.71
CA PRO A 277 -24.37 -17.32 -0.06
C PRO A 277 -24.48 -15.85 0.34
N GLN A 278 -23.96 -15.48 1.51
CA GLN A 278 -23.95 -14.10 2.00
C GLN A 278 -22.68 -13.32 1.63
N ILE A 279 -21.72 -13.94 0.94
CA ILE A 279 -20.38 -13.36 0.69
C ILE A 279 -20.43 -11.99 0.03
N PHE A 280 -21.38 -11.72 -0.85
CA PHE A 280 -21.54 -10.43 -1.54
C PHE A 280 -22.18 -9.32 -0.71
N GLU A 281 -22.71 -9.65 0.48
CA GLU A 281 -23.36 -8.71 1.37
C GLU A 281 -22.61 -8.54 2.71
N MET A 282 -21.69 -9.46 3.00
CA MET A 282 -21.04 -9.58 4.30
C MET A 282 -19.83 -8.67 4.43
N ASP A 283 -19.75 -7.90 5.50
CA ASP A 283 -18.58 -7.14 5.88
C ASP A 283 -17.63 -7.93 6.82
N GLY A 284 -16.49 -7.32 7.16
CA GLY A 284 -15.52 -7.95 8.06
C GLY A 284 -16.07 -8.24 9.47
N ALA A 285 -17.02 -7.45 9.95
CA ALA A 285 -17.65 -7.68 11.25
C ALA A 285 -18.57 -8.91 11.21
N ALA A 286 -19.30 -9.09 10.11
CA ALA A 286 -20.15 -10.26 9.91
C ALA A 286 -19.32 -11.53 9.72
N LEU A 287 -18.23 -11.49 8.95
CA LEU A 287 -17.30 -12.62 8.82
C LEU A 287 -16.68 -12.99 10.17
N LYS A 288 -16.25 -12.00 10.95
CA LYS A 288 -15.75 -12.20 12.31
C LYS A 288 -16.79 -12.83 13.22
N ALA A 289 -18.04 -12.37 13.15
CA ALA A 289 -19.13 -12.94 13.96
C ALA A 289 -19.37 -14.42 13.64
N LYS A 290 -19.24 -14.83 12.37
CA LYS A 290 -19.34 -16.25 11.98
C LYS A 290 -18.15 -17.07 12.53
N GLY A 291 -16.93 -16.60 12.34
CA GLY A 291 -15.74 -17.34 12.76
C GLY A 291 -15.47 -17.32 14.26
N GLN A 292 -16.03 -16.38 15.02
CA GLN A 292 -15.92 -16.28 16.48
C GLN A 292 -17.20 -16.71 17.21
N ALA A 293 -18.16 -17.33 16.51
CA ALA A 293 -19.36 -17.88 17.16
C ALA A 293 -18.96 -18.91 18.23
N GLU A 294 -19.79 -18.98 19.30
CA GLU A 294 -19.59 -20.01 20.33
C GLU A 294 -19.80 -21.41 19.73
N GLY A 295 -18.90 -22.32 20.01
CA GLY A 295 -18.96 -23.71 19.55
C GLY A 295 -17.78 -24.10 18.69
N ASP A 296 -17.99 -25.12 17.84
CA ASP A 296 -16.97 -25.61 16.93
C ASP A 296 -16.80 -24.68 15.73
N GLN A 297 -15.58 -24.58 15.21
CA GLN A 297 -15.26 -23.74 14.06
C GLN A 297 -16.06 -24.17 12.83
N THR A 298 -16.71 -23.20 12.16
CA THR A 298 -17.52 -23.45 10.96
C THR A 298 -16.87 -22.95 9.66
N LEU A 299 -15.81 -22.13 9.73
CA LEU A 299 -15.14 -21.59 8.54
C LEU A 299 -14.06 -22.55 8.02
N GLY A 300 -14.20 -22.98 6.79
CA GLY A 300 -13.21 -23.80 6.10
C GLY A 300 -12.08 -22.97 5.50
N MET A 301 -12.42 -22.03 4.63
CA MET A 301 -11.49 -21.14 3.95
C MET A 301 -12.05 -19.73 3.87
N PHE A 302 -11.17 -18.72 3.97
CA PHE A 302 -11.55 -17.31 3.80
C PHE A 302 -10.33 -16.45 3.44
N GLN A 303 -10.58 -15.25 2.90
CA GLN A 303 -9.56 -14.25 2.61
C GLN A 303 -9.47 -13.25 3.77
N GLY A 304 -8.25 -12.83 4.14
CA GLY A 304 -8.04 -11.77 5.12
C GLY A 304 -6.58 -11.51 5.46
N PRO A 305 -6.28 -10.36 6.08
CA PRO A 305 -4.89 -9.98 6.43
C PRO A 305 -4.23 -10.96 7.41
N GLY A 306 -5.00 -11.54 8.33
CA GLY A 306 -4.57 -12.54 9.29
C GLY A 306 -5.78 -13.33 9.79
N ALA A 307 -5.62 -14.64 10.02
CA ALA A 307 -6.71 -15.50 10.43
C ALA A 307 -7.33 -15.05 11.76
N PHE A 308 -6.51 -14.68 12.73
CA PHE A 308 -6.93 -14.25 14.08
C PHE A 308 -7.88 -13.04 14.10
N LEU A 309 -8.01 -12.30 13.00
CA LEU A 309 -8.97 -11.20 12.90
C LEU A 309 -10.42 -11.70 12.82
N TYR A 310 -10.62 -12.92 12.32
CA TYR A 310 -11.93 -13.48 12.06
C TYR A 310 -12.26 -14.72 12.91
N ILE A 311 -11.25 -15.42 13.41
CA ILE A 311 -11.40 -16.62 14.25
C ILE A 311 -10.83 -16.36 15.65
N PRO A 312 -11.12 -17.22 16.67
CA PRO A 312 -10.47 -17.14 17.96
C PRO A 312 -8.95 -17.21 17.85
N SER A 313 -8.25 -16.33 18.55
CA SER A 313 -6.77 -16.24 18.48
C SER A 313 -6.07 -17.54 18.84
N ALA A 314 -6.66 -18.35 19.74
CA ALA A 314 -6.13 -19.66 20.10
C ALA A 314 -6.14 -20.68 18.95
N GLN A 315 -6.91 -20.42 17.90
CA GLN A 315 -7.02 -21.27 16.69
C GLN A 315 -6.25 -20.70 15.50
N ASN A 316 -5.45 -19.64 15.70
CA ASN A 316 -4.75 -18.97 14.60
C ASN A 316 -3.88 -19.93 13.80
N GLU A 317 -3.17 -20.85 14.46
CA GLU A 317 -2.29 -21.84 13.84
C GLU A 317 -3.02 -23.08 13.28
N ASP A 318 -4.34 -23.17 13.51
CA ASP A 318 -5.18 -24.16 12.83
C ASP A 318 -5.40 -23.82 11.35
N TYR A 319 -5.06 -22.59 10.94
CA TYR A 319 -5.19 -22.12 9.57
C TYR A 319 -3.82 -21.87 8.93
N THR A 320 -3.68 -22.32 7.70
CA THR A 320 -2.49 -22.10 6.84
C THR A 320 -2.87 -21.27 5.62
N ILE A 321 -1.89 -20.66 4.94
CA ILE A 321 -2.10 -19.93 3.70
C ILE A 321 -2.11 -20.88 2.51
N VAL A 322 -3.11 -20.77 1.63
CA VAL A 322 -3.26 -21.53 0.39
C VAL A 322 -3.41 -20.62 -0.82
N SER A 323 -2.49 -19.69 -1.01
CA SER A 323 -2.63 -18.65 -2.04
C SER A 323 -2.01 -19.01 -3.39
N CYS A 324 -0.90 -19.77 -3.41
CA CYS A 324 -0.09 -20.00 -4.61
C CYS A 324 -0.40 -21.34 -5.26
N LEU A 325 -1.66 -21.52 -5.69
CA LEU A 325 -2.08 -22.70 -6.43
C LEU A 325 -1.68 -22.62 -7.91
N VAL A 326 -1.73 -23.75 -8.59
CA VAL A 326 -1.54 -23.86 -10.04
C VAL A 326 -2.70 -24.62 -10.68
N GLU A 327 -2.87 -24.44 -12.01
CA GLU A 327 -3.88 -25.18 -12.76
C GLU A 327 -3.50 -26.66 -12.87
N ASN A 328 -2.22 -26.96 -13.21
CA ASN A 328 -1.74 -28.32 -13.40
C ASN A 328 -0.52 -28.60 -12.50
N GLU A 329 -0.40 -29.84 -12.06
CA GLU A 329 0.79 -30.28 -11.34
C GLU A 329 2.06 -30.05 -12.18
N GLY A 330 3.05 -29.36 -11.59
CA GLY A 330 4.31 -29.00 -12.25
C GLY A 330 4.36 -27.61 -12.86
N ASP A 331 3.24 -26.90 -12.94
CA ASP A 331 3.23 -25.48 -13.29
C ASP A 331 3.95 -24.65 -12.21
N THR A 332 4.48 -23.49 -12.60
CA THR A 332 5.14 -22.58 -11.65
C THR A 332 4.10 -21.62 -11.05
N PRO A 333 3.92 -21.62 -9.72
CA PRO A 333 3.03 -20.66 -9.09
C PRO A 333 3.47 -19.20 -9.29
N VAL A 334 2.52 -18.29 -9.26
CA VAL A 334 2.78 -16.84 -9.21
C VAL A 334 1.88 -16.21 -8.15
N TRP A 335 2.37 -15.17 -7.50
CA TRP A 335 1.57 -14.39 -6.57
C TRP A 335 1.94 -12.91 -6.64
N THR A 336 0.97 -12.03 -6.53
CA THR A 336 1.22 -10.60 -6.66
C THR A 336 1.88 -10.06 -5.39
N ARG A 337 3.07 -9.47 -5.57
CA ARG A 337 3.71 -8.60 -4.60
C ARG A 337 3.37 -7.14 -4.93
N THR A 338 2.96 -6.38 -3.92
CA THR A 338 2.85 -4.92 -4.03
C THR A 338 4.23 -4.28 -3.91
N THR A 339 4.38 -3.04 -4.36
CA THR A 339 5.64 -2.30 -4.22
C THR A 339 5.96 -1.90 -2.78
N GLY A 340 4.92 -1.84 -1.92
CA GLY A 340 5.05 -1.36 -0.54
C GLY A 340 5.30 0.14 -0.45
N LEU A 341 5.08 0.84 -1.56
CA LEU A 341 5.29 2.28 -1.67
C LEU A 341 3.96 3.02 -1.67
N SER A 342 3.88 4.10 -0.89
CA SER A 342 2.85 5.13 -1.04
C SER A 342 3.51 6.43 -1.44
N ARG A 343 2.98 7.07 -2.46
CA ARG A 343 3.51 8.32 -3.02
C ARG A 343 2.82 9.54 -2.41
N GLY A 344 3.31 10.73 -2.77
CA GLY A 344 2.61 11.98 -2.51
C GLY A 344 2.51 12.36 -1.03
N THR A 345 3.37 11.83 -0.18
CA THR A 345 3.23 11.99 1.27
C THR A 345 3.76 13.33 1.80
N LEU A 346 4.80 13.88 1.16
CA LEU A 346 5.31 15.22 1.44
C LEU A 346 5.84 15.85 0.16
N ALA A 347 5.45 17.10 -0.09
CA ALA A 347 5.98 17.91 -1.20
C ALA A 347 6.36 19.30 -0.71
N ILE A 348 7.37 19.90 -1.32
CA ILE A 348 7.84 21.25 -1.00
C ILE A 348 7.41 22.19 -2.11
N THR A 349 6.87 23.35 -1.77
CA THR A 349 6.42 24.32 -2.77
C THR A 349 7.53 25.29 -3.18
N CYS A 350 7.33 25.96 -4.31
CA CYS A 350 8.26 26.97 -4.81
C CYS A 350 8.33 28.24 -3.93
N GLU A 351 7.40 28.42 -2.99
CA GLU A 351 7.40 29.54 -2.04
C GLU A 351 8.19 29.23 -0.75
N CYS A 352 8.66 27.98 -0.56
CA CYS A 352 9.51 27.62 0.55
C CYS A 352 10.89 28.29 0.44
N GLU A 353 11.22 29.15 1.40
CA GLU A 353 12.51 29.84 1.43
C GLU A 353 13.68 28.94 1.88
N TYR A 354 13.37 27.84 2.61
CA TYR A 354 14.37 26.94 3.21
C TYR A 354 14.07 25.46 2.91
N PRO A 355 14.05 25.03 1.64
CA PRO A 355 13.70 23.65 1.27
C PRO A 355 14.69 22.61 1.81
N GLU A 356 15.96 22.95 1.97
CA GLU A 356 16.99 22.11 2.58
C GLU A 356 16.71 21.84 4.06
N VAL A 357 16.06 22.77 4.76
CA VAL A 357 15.62 22.57 6.16
C VAL A 357 14.48 21.56 6.19
N VAL A 358 13.47 21.71 5.31
CA VAL A 358 12.37 20.75 5.20
C VAL A 358 12.89 19.36 4.89
N ALA A 359 13.83 19.23 3.93
CA ALA A 359 14.45 17.95 3.57
C ALA A 359 15.14 17.28 4.78
N ARG A 360 15.99 18.02 5.53
CA ARG A 360 16.65 17.47 6.72
C ARG A 360 15.68 17.14 7.84
N MET A 361 14.63 17.92 8.03
CA MET A 361 13.54 17.60 8.96
C MET A 361 12.85 16.28 8.58
N ALA A 362 12.53 16.11 7.29
CA ALA A 362 11.83 14.94 6.79
C ALA A 362 12.70 13.68 6.85
N ASP A 363 14.02 13.78 6.69
CA ASP A 363 14.91 12.62 6.76
C ASP A 363 14.88 11.91 8.13
N TRP A 364 14.46 12.59 9.19
CA TRP A 364 14.30 12.01 10.53
C TRP A 364 13.36 10.80 10.55
N VAL A 365 12.26 10.84 9.82
CA VAL A 365 11.28 9.74 9.82
C VAL A 365 11.73 8.53 8.96
N TYR A 366 12.84 8.65 8.24
CA TYR A 366 13.48 7.53 7.53
C TYR A 366 14.60 6.88 8.34
N GLU A 367 14.92 7.42 9.50
CA GLU A 367 15.94 6.93 10.43
C GLU A 367 15.28 6.28 11.65
N TRP A 368 15.75 5.13 12.10
CA TRP A 368 15.17 4.46 13.25
C TRP A 368 16.19 3.97 14.29
N LYS A 369 17.50 4.10 14.01
CA LYS A 369 18.56 3.54 14.88
C LYS A 369 19.10 4.54 15.89
N GLU A 370 19.49 5.72 15.44
CA GLU A 370 20.18 6.70 16.28
C GLU A 370 19.20 7.69 16.93
N TYR A 371 18.29 8.24 16.13
CA TYR A 371 17.34 9.26 16.55
C TYR A 371 15.90 8.75 16.65
N GLU A 372 15.67 7.50 16.27
CA GLU A 372 14.40 6.78 16.38
C GLU A 372 13.19 7.45 15.68
N GLY A 373 13.43 8.34 14.71
CA GLY A 373 12.37 9.11 14.07
C GLY A 373 11.31 8.25 13.39
N GLY A 374 11.72 7.23 12.64
CA GLY A 374 10.81 6.27 12.03
C GLY A 374 9.99 5.48 13.06
N ILE A 375 10.64 5.05 14.16
CA ILE A 375 9.93 4.36 15.25
C ILE A 375 8.99 5.32 15.95
N TYR A 376 9.43 6.55 16.25
CA TYR A 376 8.60 7.56 16.89
C TYR A 376 7.36 7.89 16.05
N ASN A 377 7.54 8.02 14.72
CA ASN A 377 6.45 8.23 13.76
C ASN A 377 5.43 7.09 13.77
N MET A 378 5.89 5.85 13.99
CA MET A 378 5.04 4.66 13.97
C MET A 378 4.49 4.26 15.33
N ARG A 379 5.27 4.45 16.39
CA ARG A 379 5.02 3.83 17.71
C ARG A 379 5.01 4.81 18.87
N GLY A 380 5.47 6.05 18.68
CA GLY A 380 5.62 7.04 19.75
C GLY A 380 6.93 6.87 20.48
N GLU A 381 6.95 7.14 21.79
CA GLU A 381 8.14 7.28 22.63
C GLU A 381 8.49 5.98 23.36
N ALA A 382 9.75 5.56 23.25
CA ALA A 382 10.28 4.41 23.98
C ALA A 382 10.18 4.61 25.50
N GLY A 383 9.75 3.59 26.22
CA GLY A 383 9.55 3.65 27.67
C GLY A 383 8.24 4.32 28.12
N VAL A 384 7.45 4.84 27.17
CA VAL A 384 6.15 5.50 27.42
C VAL A 384 5.04 4.85 26.60
N ASP A 385 5.22 4.79 25.28
CA ASP A 385 4.21 4.30 24.34
C ASP A 385 4.52 2.87 23.89
N PHE A 386 5.77 2.46 24.01
CA PHE A 386 6.23 1.09 23.80
C PHE A 386 7.49 0.80 24.64
N TYR A 387 7.81 -0.51 24.77
CA TYR A 387 9.02 -0.98 25.42
C TYR A 387 9.76 -1.95 24.50
N TYR A 388 11.09 -1.87 24.51
CA TYR A 388 11.93 -2.88 23.88
C TYR A 388 11.94 -4.16 24.72
N VAL A 389 11.85 -5.30 24.07
CA VAL A 389 11.81 -6.63 24.70
C VAL A 389 12.68 -7.61 23.91
N ASP A 390 13.14 -8.66 24.58
CA ASP A 390 13.84 -9.77 23.96
C ASP A 390 12.89 -10.76 23.27
N ASP A 391 13.43 -11.84 22.71
CA ASP A 391 12.66 -12.91 22.04
C ASP A 391 11.59 -13.57 22.95
N ASN A 392 11.74 -13.46 24.27
CA ASN A 392 10.76 -13.98 25.22
C ASN A 392 9.70 -12.95 25.64
N GLY A 393 9.79 -11.72 25.13
CA GLY A 393 8.91 -10.62 25.49
C GLY A 393 9.27 -9.97 26.84
N GLU A 394 10.48 -10.18 27.34
CA GLU A 394 10.93 -9.60 28.61
C GLU A 394 11.69 -8.28 28.36
N GLN A 395 11.38 -7.26 29.18
CA GLN A 395 12.11 -5.99 29.16
C GLN A 395 13.49 -6.18 29.79
N THR A 396 14.52 -6.08 28.99
CA THR A 396 15.91 -6.17 29.43
C THR A 396 16.71 -4.96 28.93
N GLU A 397 17.80 -4.63 29.62
CA GLU A 397 18.73 -3.57 29.18
C GLU A 397 19.33 -3.93 27.80
N GLN A 398 19.63 -5.22 27.58
CA GLN A 398 20.19 -5.70 26.32
C GLN A 398 19.17 -5.57 25.18
N ALA A 399 17.89 -5.92 25.40
CA ALA A 399 16.83 -5.77 24.41
C ALA A 399 16.66 -4.30 23.98
N ALA A 400 16.81 -3.35 24.90
CA ALA A 400 16.78 -1.92 24.59
C ALA A 400 17.99 -1.46 23.77
N ILE A 401 19.18 -2.03 24.02
CA ILE A 401 20.40 -1.75 23.26
C ILE A 401 20.28 -2.33 21.83
N ASP A 402 19.85 -3.59 21.73
CA ASP A 402 19.78 -4.34 20.47
C ASP A 402 18.54 -3.98 19.65
N ARG A 403 17.52 -3.39 20.29
CA ARG A 403 16.24 -3.00 19.66
C ARG A 403 15.61 -4.14 18.87
N GLU A 404 15.58 -5.34 19.46
CA GLU A 404 15.14 -6.55 18.75
C GLU A 404 13.64 -6.53 18.47
N HIS A 405 12.85 -6.32 19.54
CA HIS A 405 11.38 -6.34 19.46
C HIS A 405 10.76 -5.28 20.35
N LEU A 406 9.47 -5.03 20.17
CA LEU A 406 8.72 -4.12 21.05
C LEU A 406 7.37 -4.72 21.48
N VAL A 407 6.92 -4.20 22.65
CA VAL A 407 5.54 -4.36 23.12
C VAL A 407 4.89 -2.97 23.21
N LEU A 408 3.68 -2.84 22.68
CA LEU A 408 2.94 -1.58 22.62
C LEU A 408 2.14 -1.33 23.90
N GLU A 409 2.15 -0.08 24.37
CA GLU A 409 1.35 0.40 25.49
C GLU A 409 0.20 1.30 24.98
N TYR A 410 -1.03 0.95 25.30
CA TYR A 410 -2.21 1.72 24.87
C TYR A 410 -3.23 1.99 25.99
N THR A 411 -2.75 1.96 27.25
CA THR A 411 -3.58 2.19 28.44
C THR A 411 -4.46 3.43 28.31
N GLY A 412 -5.75 3.27 28.49
CA GLY A 412 -6.73 4.34 28.39
C GLY A 412 -7.36 4.51 27.01
N TYR A 413 -7.01 3.65 26.06
CA TYR A 413 -7.58 3.62 24.71
C TYR A 413 -8.06 2.21 24.35
N ASP A 414 -9.03 2.10 23.43
CA ASP A 414 -9.60 0.82 23.01
C ASP A 414 -8.60 -0.02 22.20
N SER A 415 -7.65 0.65 21.52
CA SER A 415 -6.57 0.01 20.77
C SER A 415 -5.39 0.95 20.62
N PHE A 416 -4.22 0.39 20.22
CA PHE A 416 -3.05 1.20 19.91
C PHE A 416 -3.31 2.15 18.71
N GLU A 417 -4.08 1.72 17.72
CA GLU A 417 -4.43 2.56 16.57
C GLU A 417 -5.24 3.79 16.99
N VAL A 418 -6.19 3.62 17.91
CA VAL A 418 -6.93 4.75 18.49
C VAL A 418 -6.01 5.68 19.25
N LYS A 419 -5.09 5.17 20.05
CA LYS A 419 -4.08 5.97 20.75
C LYS A 419 -3.20 6.74 19.77
N ARG A 420 -2.72 6.05 18.72
CA ARG A 420 -1.87 6.63 17.68
C ARG A 420 -2.55 7.82 17.02
N ALA A 421 -3.75 7.64 16.52
CA ALA A 421 -4.51 8.69 15.86
C ALA A 421 -4.83 9.88 16.78
N LYS A 422 -5.16 9.64 18.06
CA LYS A 422 -5.60 10.69 18.99
C LYS A 422 -4.45 11.50 19.59
N VAL A 423 -3.29 10.90 19.83
CA VAL A 423 -2.24 11.56 20.64
C VAL A 423 -0.82 11.36 20.13
N LEU A 424 -0.53 10.35 19.32
CA LEU A 424 0.86 10.04 18.93
C LEU A 424 1.25 10.67 17.61
N THR A 425 0.62 10.28 16.51
CA THR A 425 1.04 10.63 15.16
C THR A 425 -0.15 10.80 14.20
N ALA A 426 0.05 11.64 13.19
CA ALA A 426 -0.88 11.79 12.08
C ALA A 426 -0.88 10.58 11.11
N ASN A 427 0.05 9.63 11.30
CA ASN A 427 0.16 8.49 10.41
C ASN A 427 -1.04 7.54 10.55
N SER A 428 -1.89 7.50 9.54
CA SER A 428 -3.03 6.58 9.41
C SER A 428 -2.69 5.32 8.62
N GLY A 429 -1.40 5.03 8.43
CA GLY A 429 -0.92 3.84 7.74
C GLY A 429 0.11 4.12 6.65
N SER A 430 -0.17 4.92 5.64
CA SER A 430 0.71 5.13 4.49
C SER A 430 0.61 6.55 3.90
N THR A 431 -0.02 7.47 4.61
CA THR A 431 -0.27 8.83 4.09
C THR A 431 0.84 9.82 4.42
N THR A 432 1.70 9.52 5.41
CA THR A 432 2.79 10.41 5.85
C THR A 432 4.14 9.90 5.35
N PRO A 433 5.17 10.77 5.17
CA PRO A 433 6.50 10.31 4.81
C PRO A 433 7.09 9.43 5.91
N GLY A 434 7.94 8.49 5.53
CA GLY A 434 8.65 7.64 6.48
C GLY A 434 8.83 6.21 6.04
N ILE A 435 9.26 5.39 6.99
CA ILE A 435 9.42 3.95 6.80
C ILE A 435 8.52 3.17 7.75
N GLY A 436 8.08 2.01 7.26
CA GLY A 436 7.38 0.99 8.04
C GLY A 436 7.95 -0.38 7.70
N GLY A 437 7.84 -1.32 8.61
CA GLY A 437 8.03 -2.70 8.25
C GLY A 437 9.33 -3.38 8.68
N GLY A 438 9.84 -4.26 7.82
CA GLY A 438 10.76 -5.34 8.17
C GLY A 438 12.14 -4.91 8.66
N THR A 439 12.60 -3.71 8.30
CA THR A 439 13.90 -3.20 8.76
C THR A 439 13.86 -2.58 10.15
N MET A 440 12.68 -2.26 10.67
CA MET A 440 12.51 -1.74 12.03
C MET A 440 12.23 -2.87 13.04
N PRO A 441 12.50 -2.64 14.34
CA PRO A 441 12.09 -3.54 15.40
C PRO A 441 10.60 -3.90 15.30
N GLN A 442 10.29 -5.17 15.38
CA GLN A 442 8.93 -5.66 15.22
C GLN A 442 8.22 -5.72 16.58
N VAL A 443 6.92 -5.48 16.54
CA VAL A 443 6.07 -5.75 17.72
C VAL A 443 6.03 -7.26 17.93
N ILE A 444 6.41 -7.75 19.12
CA ILE A 444 6.14 -9.13 19.49
C ILE A 444 4.63 -9.32 19.56
N TYR A 445 4.13 -10.04 18.61
CA TYR A 445 2.73 -10.40 18.52
C TYR A 445 2.68 -11.81 17.90
N PRO A 446 2.63 -12.87 18.72
CA PRO A 446 2.74 -14.26 18.25
C PRO A 446 1.82 -14.61 17.07
N LEU A 447 0.65 -13.95 17.01
CA LEU A 447 -0.27 -14.13 15.89
C LEU A 447 0.29 -13.58 14.56
N ASN A 448 1.13 -12.53 14.61
CA ASN A 448 1.81 -11.99 13.42
C ASN A 448 2.99 -12.88 12.99
N ASP A 449 3.66 -13.56 13.93
CA ASP A 449 4.77 -14.46 13.62
C ASP A 449 4.29 -15.64 12.78
N TRP A 450 3.09 -16.15 13.09
CA TRP A 450 2.44 -17.15 12.24
C TRP A 450 2.17 -16.63 10.83
N ILE A 451 1.65 -15.38 10.68
CA ILE A 451 1.43 -14.79 9.36
C ILE A 451 2.76 -14.67 8.59
N ASN A 452 3.82 -14.18 9.24
CA ASN A 452 5.14 -14.06 8.61
C ASN A 452 5.64 -15.43 8.15
N THR A 453 5.59 -16.46 9.01
CA THR A 453 5.96 -17.82 8.68
C THR A 453 5.22 -18.36 7.46
N GLU A 454 3.91 -18.16 7.43
CA GLU A 454 3.08 -18.65 6.32
C GLU A 454 3.32 -17.86 5.01
N VAL A 455 3.51 -16.54 5.08
CA VAL A 455 3.86 -15.74 3.90
C VAL A 455 5.24 -16.11 3.36
N GLU A 456 6.23 -16.31 4.24
CA GLU A 456 7.58 -16.77 3.84
C GLU A 456 7.53 -18.15 3.16
N ARG A 457 6.75 -19.05 3.70
CA ARG A 457 6.61 -20.42 3.19
C ARG A 457 5.85 -20.47 1.87
N GLN A 458 4.71 -19.76 1.80
CA GLN A 458 3.71 -19.97 0.75
C GLN A 458 3.72 -18.92 -0.36
N GLN A 459 4.15 -17.70 -0.09
CA GLN A 459 3.98 -16.60 -1.05
C GLN A 459 5.30 -16.01 -1.55
N ILE A 460 6.27 -15.74 -0.67
CA ILE A 460 7.55 -15.10 -1.05
C ILE A 460 8.25 -15.81 -2.21
N PRO A 461 8.35 -17.15 -2.27
CA PRO A 461 9.04 -17.84 -3.36
C PRO A 461 8.44 -17.58 -4.76
N TYR A 462 7.19 -17.13 -4.81
CA TYR A 462 6.40 -16.97 -6.03
C TYR A 462 6.03 -15.53 -6.33
N TRP A 463 6.56 -14.57 -5.55
CA TRP A 463 6.25 -13.17 -5.71
C TRP A 463 6.71 -12.59 -7.03
N LYS A 464 5.81 -11.83 -7.65
CA LYS A 464 6.10 -10.97 -8.80
C LYS A 464 5.31 -9.67 -8.66
N VAL A 465 5.92 -8.57 -9.04
CA VAL A 465 5.19 -7.33 -9.27
C VAL A 465 4.32 -7.58 -10.51
N ALA A 466 3.03 -7.37 -10.38
CA ALA A 466 2.09 -7.63 -11.47
C ALA A 466 2.23 -6.57 -12.56
N TYR A 467 2.17 -5.31 -12.16
CA TYR A 467 2.39 -4.14 -12.99
C TYR A 467 3.10 -3.08 -12.13
N PRO A 468 4.19 -2.47 -12.59
CA PRO A 468 4.90 -1.48 -11.80
C PRO A 468 4.08 -0.18 -11.68
N ASP A 469 4.40 0.62 -10.67
CA ASP A 469 3.85 1.96 -10.55
C ASP A 469 4.45 2.85 -11.64
N VAL A 470 3.64 3.27 -12.60
CA VAL A 470 4.05 4.15 -13.70
C VAL A 470 3.36 5.51 -13.60
N TYR A 471 3.93 6.50 -14.24
CA TYR A 471 3.29 7.81 -14.44
C TYR A 471 2.56 7.81 -15.79
N LEU A 472 1.34 8.32 -15.77
CA LEU A 472 0.55 8.63 -16.97
C LEU A 472 0.58 10.14 -17.20
N SER A 473 0.51 10.58 -18.45
CA SER A 473 0.24 12.00 -18.72
C SER A 473 -1.11 12.42 -18.10
N ALA A 474 -1.30 13.70 -17.83
CA ALA A 474 -2.57 14.19 -17.29
C ALA A 474 -3.78 13.80 -18.19
N ALA A 475 -3.61 13.84 -19.51
CA ALA A 475 -4.65 13.42 -20.45
C ALA A 475 -4.95 11.92 -20.36
N ASP A 476 -3.90 11.08 -20.25
CA ASP A 476 -4.03 9.63 -20.12
C ASP A 476 -4.59 9.23 -18.76
N THR A 477 -4.20 9.93 -17.68
CA THR A 477 -4.75 9.73 -16.34
C THR A 477 -6.26 9.95 -16.33
N ASN A 478 -6.73 11.09 -16.87
CA ASN A 478 -8.15 11.39 -16.94
C ASN A 478 -8.89 10.36 -17.81
N ARG A 479 -8.29 9.99 -18.96
CA ARG A 479 -8.90 9.00 -19.86
C ARG A 479 -8.95 7.61 -19.23
N ALA A 480 -7.86 7.18 -18.57
CA ALA A 480 -7.81 5.89 -17.87
C ALA A 480 -8.83 5.83 -16.72
N ALA A 481 -9.00 6.92 -15.98
CA ALA A 481 -10.02 7.01 -14.92
C ALA A 481 -11.44 6.87 -15.48
N ASP A 482 -11.77 7.57 -16.57
CA ASP A 482 -13.07 7.46 -17.23
C ASP A 482 -13.36 6.04 -17.75
N LEU A 483 -12.34 5.39 -18.30
CA LEU A 483 -12.44 4.01 -18.78
C LEU A 483 -12.60 3.04 -17.61
N LYS A 484 -11.83 3.25 -16.54
CA LYS A 484 -11.85 2.40 -15.33
C LYS A 484 -13.23 2.37 -14.70
N VAL A 485 -13.88 3.52 -14.52
CA VAL A 485 -15.24 3.58 -13.94
C VAL A 485 -16.22 2.72 -14.72
N GLN A 486 -16.15 2.75 -16.06
CA GLN A 486 -17.03 1.96 -16.91
C GLN A 486 -16.67 0.47 -16.87
N LEU A 487 -15.38 0.16 -16.91
CA LEU A 487 -14.88 -1.22 -16.86
C LEU A 487 -15.18 -1.88 -15.52
N ASP A 488 -14.93 -1.19 -14.42
CA ASP A 488 -15.20 -1.71 -13.06
C ASP A 488 -16.68 -2.09 -12.92
N TYR A 489 -17.59 -1.20 -13.34
CA TYR A 489 -19.02 -1.49 -13.28
C TYR A 489 -19.41 -2.75 -14.07
N VAL A 490 -18.92 -2.89 -15.30
CA VAL A 490 -19.22 -4.04 -16.15
C VAL A 490 -18.58 -5.31 -15.60
N VAL A 491 -17.27 -5.25 -15.27
CA VAL A 491 -16.51 -6.41 -14.78
C VAL A 491 -17.08 -6.92 -13.46
N GLU A 492 -17.36 -6.04 -12.50
CA GLU A 492 -17.95 -6.42 -11.21
C GLU A 492 -19.32 -7.06 -11.38
N THR A 493 -20.20 -6.41 -12.16
CA THR A 493 -21.56 -6.90 -12.38
C THR A 493 -21.55 -8.28 -13.03
N TRP A 494 -20.84 -8.44 -14.17
CA TRP A 494 -20.81 -9.70 -14.88
C TRP A 494 -20.13 -10.82 -14.09
N THR A 495 -19.06 -10.50 -13.36
CA THR A 495 -18.37 -11.51 -12.54
C THR A 495 -19.28 -12.02 -11.42
N ALA A 496 -19.99 -11.12 -10.72
CA ALA A 496 -20.95 -11.51 -9.69
C ALA A 496 -22.11 -12.34 -10.29
N GLU A 497 -22.63 -11.95 -11.44
CA GLU A 497 -23.70 -12.67 -12.14
C GLU A 497 -23.25 -14.06 -12.65
N PHE A 498 -22.01 -14.19 -13.13
CA PHE A 498 -21.42 -15.49 -13.48
C PHE A 498 -21.25 -16.39 -12.25
N ILE A 499 -20.66 -15.87 -11.19
CA ILE A 499 -20.43 -16.65 -9.97
C ILE A 499 -21.76 -17.13 -9.38
N THR A 500 -22.76 -16.26 -9.27
CA THR A 500 -24.06 -16.61 -8.71
C THR A 500 -24.96 -17.45 -9.63
N GLY A 501 -24.53 -17.63 -10.88
CA GLY A 501 -25.31 -18.36 -11.90
C GLY A 501 -26.51 -17.58 -12.46
N THR A 502 -26.59 -16.27 -12.18
CA THR A 502 -27.58 -15.38 -12.80
C THR A 502 -27.38 -15.30 -14.31
N LYS A 503 -26.13 -15.35 -14.73
CA LYS A 503 -25.70 -15.54 -16.13
C LYS A 503 -24.86 -16.82 -16.26
N SER A 504 -24.94 -17.45 -17.42
CA SER A 504 -24.16 -18.65 -17.72
C SER A 504 -22.81 -18.28 -18.33
N VAL A 505 -21.71 -18.73 -17.72
CA VAL A 505 -20.38 -18.53 -18.33
C VAL A 505 -20.31 -19.13 -19.75
N GLU A 506 -20.92 -20.30 -19.97
CA GLU A 506 -20.90 -20.95 -21.27
C GLU A 506 -21.70 -20.18 -22.35
N ALA A 507 -22.86 -19.63 -21.97
CA ALA A 507 -23.77 -18.99 -22.94
C ALA A 507 -23.52 -17.49 -23.10
N ASP A 508 -23.10 -16.79 -22.03
CA ASP A 508 -23.15 -15.33 -21.99
C ASP A 508 -21.74 -14.69 -22.00
N TYR A 509 -20.65 -15.49 -21.94
CA TYR A 509 -19.28 -14.94 -21.86
C TYR A 509 -18.93 -14.08 -23.10
N ASP A 510 -19.39 -14.47 -24.30
CA ASP A 510 -19.15 -13.68 -25.52
C ASP A 510 -19.81 -12.28 -25.44
N ALA A 511 -20.97 -12.19 -24.76
CA ALA A 511 -21.63 -10.91 -24.53
C ALA A 511 -20.84 -10.03 -23.54
N PHE A 512 -20.30 -10.61 -22.49
CA PHE A 512 -19.39 -9.92 -21.59
C PHE A 512 -18.18 -9.36 -22.33
N MET A 513 -17.51 -10.21 -23.14
CA MET A 513 -16.35 -9.77 -23.94
C MET A 513 -16.71 -8.62 -24.89
N ALA A 514 -17.89 -8.68 -25.54
CA ALA A 514 -18.35 -7.63 -26.45
C ALA A 514 -18.54 -6.27 -25.72
N GLU A 515 -18.89 -6.27 -24.43
CA GLU A 515 -19.02 -5.04 -23.65
C GLU A 515 -17.66 -4.45 -23.22
N ILE A 516 -16.68 -5.30 -22.87
CA ILE A 516 -15.42 -4.82 -22.32
C ILE A 516 -14.29 -4.68 -23.36
N GLU A 517 -14.34 -5.40 -24.50
CA GLU A 517 -13.20 -5.50 -25.42
C GLU A 517 -12.72 -4.14 -25.92
N LYS A 518 -13.63 -3.27 -26.34
CA LYS A 518 -13.24 -1.95 -26.84
C LYS A 518 -12.66 -1.05 -25.77
N LEU A 519 -13.32 -0.97 -24.61
CA LEU A 519 -12.90 -0.11 -23.50
C LEU A 519 -11.61 -0.66 -22.87
N GLY A 520 -11.54 -1.96 -22.65
CA GLY A 520 -10.39 -2.64 -22.09
C GLY A 520 -9.17 -2.60 -23.00
N SER A 521 -9.34 -2.66 -24.32
CA SER A 521 -8.23 -2.51 -25.27
C SER A 521 -7.67 -1.09 -25.28
N GLU A 522 -8.53 -0.07 -25.16
CA GLU A 522 -8.09 1.32 -25.05
C GLU A 522 -7.37 1.55 -23.70
N TYR A 523 -7.94 1.06 -22.61
CA TYR A 523 -7.34 1.10 -21.29
C TYR A 523 -5.95 0.44 -21.26
N LEU A 524 -5.86 -0.76 -21.82
CA LEU A 524 -4.61 -1.51 -21.95
C LEU A 524 -3.56 -0.74 -22.77
N ALA A 525 -3.96 -0.10 -23.88
CA ALA A 525 -3.04 0.65 -24.75
C ALA A 525 -2.41 1.84 -24.03
N ILE A 526 -3.16 2.55 -23.18
CA ILE A 526 -2.64 3.65 -22.34
C ILE A 526 -1.54 3.11 -21.42
N TYR A 527 -1.82 2.05 -20.68
CA TYR A 527 -0.86 1.49 -19.73
C TYR A 527 0.33 0.78 -20.40
N GLN A 528 0.14 0.17 -21.57
CA GLN A 528 1.26 -0.38 -22.34
C GLN A 528 2.20 0.73 -22.84
N ALA A 529 1.65 1.86 -23.27
CA ALA A 529 2.45 3.01 -23.68
C ALA A 529 3.30 3.56 -22.51
N ALA A 530 2.68 3.72 -21.34
CA ALA A 530 3.36 4.18 -20.14
C ALA A 530 4.41 3.17 -19.61
N TYR A 531 4.17 1.88 -19.77
CA TYR A 531 5.14 0.84 -19.40
C TYR A 531 6.41 0.85 -20.27
N ASN A 532 6.27 1.27 -21.53
CA ASN A 532 7.36 1.32 -22.50
C ASN A 532 8.12 2.65 -22.49
N GLY A 533 7.57 3.70 -21.91
CA GLY A 533 8.16 5.06 -21.86
C GLY A 533 9.06 5.23 -20.70
#